data_00748d1129bba45e25f457a6869e607b
#
_entry.id   00748d1129bba45e25f457a6869e607b
#
_cell.length_a   1.000
_cell.length_b   1.000
_cell.length_c   1.000
_cell.angle_alpha   90.00
_cell.angle_beta   90.00
_cell.angle_gamma   90.00
#
_symmetry.space_group_name_H-M   'P 1'
#
loop_
_entity.id
_entity.type
_entity.pdbx_description
1 polymer ?
#
loop_
_entity_poly.entity_id
_entity_poly.type
_entity_poly.pdbx_seq_one_letter_code
_entity_poly.pdbx_strand_id
1 'polypeptide(L)'
;MKYYLLILLPLLFSNHSASQSNTEIFLFDLQTQNSIIEVSNGKNISNNEGYDNQPSFMNGENILFASTRKGQTDIAQYHINYKSKTFINYTKGGEYTPLKMPNKNAISAVRLDDDGKQRLYAYNLSNGEPTELIKDLVVAYYTWYDDNTTVSAVIEDEQLNLYVTTISTGKSRKYATKVGRSFHNIPNSNLVSFIYKESAERWQIRSLNPTNGITRLIANTMDGVEDICWLNNKTLLSGKNGVLYKLTLKKDNNWKKVADLSAYGIKDISRLAINPEGNKLLIAAEIGSEASNSPDDATTDASNIERILSPEEASAIVQKHVEPFNNRRLNDFANAFDDNVVVNRFPKDYMYSGRKTLRDNYRQFFSNNKKANIKVLNRMIYKNKVIDDELVTINNMTIRQATIYDVDQEDINSMTFIRNKKTTSNPETIVNKQLEAYNNRDIDEFAKTYSKDVKLYLLPDNLTTDGNDDLKKRYETMFNSVPDLNAEIMNRIVLGNKVIDKEKVTINGQIYYAIAIYEVTDGLISKVTFIQ
;
A
#
# COMPACT_ATOMS: atom_id res chain seq x y z
N MET A 1 -40.14 -18.05 56.60
CA MET A 1 -39.34 -18.51 55.47
C MET A 1 -39.76 -17.73 54.24
N LYS A 2 -38.98 -16.73 53.81
CA LYS A 2 -39.23 -15.97 52.60
C LYS A 2 -38.20 -16.42 51.57
N TYR A 3 -38.65 -16.97 50.47
CA TYR A 3 -37.81 -17.37 49.32
C TYR A 3 -37.58 -16.15 48.45
N TYR A 4 -36.30 -15.72 48.32
CA TYR A 4 -35.87 -14.74 47.31
C TYR A 4 -35.56 -15.49 46.00
N LEU A 5 -36.36 -15.22 44.99
CA LEU A 5 -36.15 -15.69 43.62
C LEU A 5 -35.09 -14.81 42.98
N LEU A 6 -33.89 -15.33 42.77
CA LEU A 6 -32.81 -14.65 42.01
C LEU A 6 -33.13 -14.82 40.51
N ILE A 7 -33.55 -13.74 39.87
CA ILE A 7 -33.69 -13.69 38.41
C ILE A 7 -32.27 -13.39 37.86
N LEU A 8 -31.65 -14.42 37.27
CA LEU A 8 -30.44 -14.25 36.46
C LEU A 8 -30.89 -13.64 35.11
N LEU A 9 -30.57 -12.36 34.91
CA LEU A 9 -30.66 -11.71 33.61
C LEU A 9 -29.41 -12.12 32.80
N PRO A 10 -29.51 -12.75 31.63
CA PRO A 10 -28.37 -12.98 30.77
C PRO A 10 -27.97 -11.64 30.17
N LEU A 11 -26.79 -11.12 30.57
CA LEU A 11 -26.09 -10.04 29.88
C LEU A 11 -25.73 -10.55 28.48
N LEU A 12 -26.57 -10.20 27.50
CA LEU A 12 -26.20 -10.26 26.09
C LEU A 12 -25.10 -9.24 25.84
N PHE A 13 -23.86 -9.69 25.88
CA PHE A 13 -22.76 -8.96 25.25
C PHE A 13 -23.01 -8.97 23.73
N SER A 14 -23.66 -7.95 23.23
CA SER A 14 -23.65 -7.62 21.83
C SER A 14 -22.21 -7.19 21.49
N ASN A 15 -21.42 -8.10 20.92
CA ASN A 15 -20.22 -7.74 20.21
C ASN A 15 -20.62 -6.83 19.03
N HIS A 16 -20.65 -5.54 19.27
CA HIS A 16 -20.60 -4.58 18.18
C HIS A 16 -19.16 -4.61 17.66
N SER A 17 -18.91 -5.46 16.67
CA SER A 17 -17.80 -5.24 15.76
C SER A 17 -18.09 -3.89 15.12
N ALA A 18 -17.45 -2.83 15.60
CA ALA A 18 -17.41 -1.57 14.88
C ALA A 18 -16.76 -1.89 13.53
N SER A 19 -17.55 -1.98 12.48
CA SER A 19 -17.04 -2.04 11.12
C SER A 19 -16.11 -0.84 10.94
N GLN A 20 -14.86 -1.07 10.63
CA GLN A 20 -13.94 0.00 10.21
C GLN A 20 -14.60 0.73 9.04
N SER A 21 -14.68 2.07 9.12
CA SER A 21 -15.29 2.86 8.06
C SER A 21 -14.53 2.66 6.75
N ASN A 22 -15.26 2.57 5.64
CA ASN A 22 -14.68 2.50 4.30
C ASN A 22 -14.10 3.88 3.96
N THR A 23 -12.78 3.99 4.03
CA THR A 23 -12.06 5.24 3.75
C THR A 23 -11.04 5.01 2.64
N GLU A 24 -10.86 6.04 1.81
CA GLU A 24 -9.97 6.02 0.65
C GLU A 24 -8.96 7.17 0.71
N ILE A 25 -7.83 6.99 0.05
CA ILE A 25 -6.79 8.01 -0.08
C ILE A 25 -6.90 8.71 -1.43
N PHE A 26 -7.04 10.03 -1.38
CA PHE A 26 -7.05 10.89 -2.56
C PHE A 26 -5.77 11.72 -2.63
N LEU A 27 -5.20 11.82 -3.83
CA LEU A 27 -4.08 12.70 -4.16
C LEU A 27 -4.58 13.84 -5.04
N PHE A 28 -4.28 15.08 -4.66
CA PHE A 28 -4.62 16.31 -5.38
C PHE A 28 -3.36 17.10 -5.74
N ASP A 29 -3.43 17.84 -6.83
CA ASP A 29 -2.52 18.95 -7.10
C ASP A 29 -2.95 20.16 -6.30
N LEU A 30 -1.96 20.90 -5.78
CA LEU A 30 -2.18 22.09 -4.96
C LEU A 30 -1.34 23.25 -5.49
N GLN A 31 -2.00 24.35 -5.83
CA GLN A 31 -1.34 25.56 -6.27
C GLN A 31 -1.69 26.71 -5.32
N THR A 32 -0.70 27.53 -5.00
CA THR A 32 -0.89 28.70 -4.15
C THR A 32 -0.38 29.95 -4.85
N GLN A 33 -1.30 30.85 -5.20
CA GLN A 33 -0.98 32.12 -5.81
C GLN A 33 -1.75 33.25 -5.10
N ASN A 34 -1.08 34.30 -4.67
CA ASN A 34 -1.68 35.48 -4.02
C ASN A 34 -2.59 35.12 -2.82
N SER A 35 -2.23 34.11 -2.03
CA SER A 35 -3.03 33.56 -0.91
C SER A 35 -4.32 32.84 -1.33
N ILE A 36 -4.55 32.66 -2.62
CA ILE A 36 -5.59 31.78 -3.15
C ILE A 36 -4.97 30.38 -3.24
N ILE A 37 -5.70 29.38 -2.77
CA ILE A 37 -5.31 27.97 -2.83
C ILE A 37 -6.27 27.31 -3.81
N GLU A 38 -5.71 26.72 -4.85
CA GLU A 38 -6.44 25.92 -5.84
C GLU A 38 -6.10 24.44 -5.65
N VAL A 39 -7.14 23.61 -5.67
CA VAL A 39 -7.05 22.15 -5.55
C VAL A 39 -7.63 21.53 -6.82
N SER A 40 -6.85 20.71 -7.49
CA SER A 40 -7.24 20.13 -8.77
C SER A 40 -6.73 18.70 -8.94
N ASN A 41 -7.11 18.04 -10.05
CA ASN A 41 -6.61 16.74 -10.47
C ASN A 41 -6.74 15.63 -9.40
N GLY A 42 -7.83 15.67 -8.62
CA GLY A 42 -8.09 14.68 -7.57
C GLY A 42 -8.18 13.27 -8.12
N LYS A 43 -7.45 12.34 -7.49
CA LYS A 43 -7.43 10.91 -7.85
C LYS A 43 -7.52 10.08 -6.60
N ASN A 44 -8.40 9.07 -6.58
CA ASN A 44 -8.36 8.00 -5.61
C ASN A 44 -7.12 7.11 -5.93
N ILE A 45 -6.20 6.99 -4.97
CA ILE A 45 -4.94 6.24 -5.15
C ILE A 45 -4.90 4.94 -4.34
N SER A 46 -5.82 4.74 -3.43
CA SER A 46 -5.95 3.49 -2.69
C SER A 46 -6.87 2.52 -3.42
N ASN A 47 -8.07 2.97 -3.83
CA ASN A 47 -9.08 2.22 -4.57
C ASN A 47 -9.21 0.78 -4.06
N ASN A 48 -9.58 0.65 -2.79
CA ASN A 48 -9.56 -0.61 -2.06
C ASN A 48 -10.76 -0.66 -1.11
N GLU A 49 -11.39 -1.81 -0.99
CA GLU A 49 -12.47 -2.00 -0.03
C GLU A 49 -11.89 -2.09 1.39
N GLY A 50 -12.43 -1.29 2.31
CA GLY A 50 -12.05 -1.29 3.73
C GLY A 50 -11.40 0.02 4.20
N TYR A 51 -10.42 -0.10 5.09
CA TYR A 51 -9.78 1.04 5.74
C TYR A 51 -8.47 1.40 5.05
N ASP A 52 -8.46 2.50 4.30
CA ASP A 52 -7.26 3.16 3.78
C ASP A 52 -7.13 4.53 4.42
N ASN A 53 -6.11 4.75 5.25
CA ASN A 53 -6.04 5.96 6.07
C ASN A 53 -4.61 6.37 6.42
N GLN A 54 -4.48 7.49 7.13
CA GLN A 54 -3.23 8.00 7.69
C GLN A 54 -2.11 8.19 6.65
N PRO A 55 -2.40 8.89 5.54
CA PRO A 55 -1.44 9.08 4.48
C PRO A 55 -0.30 10.00 4.91
N SER A 56 0.90 9.73 4.40
CA SER A 56 2.08 10.57 4.53
C SER A 56 2.94 10.54 3.28
N PHE A 57 3.70 11.59 3.03
CA PHE A 57 4.71 11.58 1.97
C PHE A 57 6.02 10.97 2.49
N MET A 58 6.51 9.95 1.82
CA MET A 58 7.82 9.39 2.09
C MET A 58 8.93 10.25 1.44
N ASN A 59 8.65 10.74 0.24
CA ASN A 59 9.44 11.68 -0.56
C ASN A 59 8.56 12.30 -1.65
N GLY A 60 9.12 13.03 -2.61
CA GLY A 60 8.36 13.68 -3.71
C GLY A 60 7.61 12.71 -4.64
N GLU A 61 7.95 11.42 -4.63
CA GLU A 61 7.39 10.42 -5.54
C GLU A 61 6.62 9.29 -4.84
N ASN A 62 6.83 9.08 -3.55
CA ASN A 62 6.27 7.97 -2.80
C ASN A 62 5.39 8.43 -1.65
N ILE A 63 4.24 7.82 -1.55
CA ILE A 63 3.22 8.03 -0.51
C ILE A 63 3.11 6.74 0.32
N LEU A 64 2.97 6.89 1.63
CA LEU A 64 2.70 5.81 2.56
C LEU A 64 1.29 5.98 3.13
N PHE A 65 0.60 4.88 3.36
CA PHE A 65 -0.68 4.87 4.09
C PHE A 65 -0.95 3.50 4.70
N ALA A 66 -1.80 3.48 5.72
CA ALA A 66 -2.35 2.26 6.26
C ALA A 66 -3.45 1.76 5.31
N SER A 67 -3.41 0.50 4.90
CA SER A 67 -4.33 -0.08 3.90
C SER A 67 -4.80 -1.46 4.31
N THR A 68 -6.11 -1.68 4.25
CA THR A 68 -6.68 -3.00 4.52
C THR A 68 -6.31 -3.98 3.43
N ARG A 69 -5.82 -5.14 3.86
CA ARG A 69 -5.52 -6.27 3.02
C ARG A 69 -5.82 -7.56 3.76
N LYS A 70 -6.71 -8.40 3.21
CA LYS A 70 -7.10 -9.69 3.79
C LYS A 70 -7.55 -9.60 5.26
N GLY A 71 -8.34 -8.59 5.59
CA GLY A 71 -8.86 -8.39 6.95
C GLY A 71 -7.83 -7.86 7.96
N GLN A 72 -6.62 -7.50 7.51
CA GLN A 72 -5.57 -6.89 8.29
C GLN A 72 -5.21 -5.53 7.69
N THR A 73 -4.73 -4.60 8.50
CA THR A 73 -4.22 -3.31 8.03
C THR A 73 -2.70 -3.39 7.96
N ASP A 74 -2.13 -3.15 6.77
CA ASP A 74 -0.68 -3.16 6.52
C ASP A 74 -0.22 -1.81 5.96
N ILE A 75 1.10 -1.59 5.85
CA ILE A 75 1.66 -0.36 5.27
C ILE A 75 1.72 -0.49 3.76
N ALA A 76 0.91 0.27 3.06
CA ALA A 76 0.98 0.44 1.62
C ALA A 76 1.92 1.59 1.24
N GLN A 77 2.64 1.43 0.14
CA GLN A 77 3.40 2.46 -0.55
C GLN A 77 2.79 2.66 -1.94
N TYR A 78 2.48 3.91 -2.27
CA TYR A 78 2.04 4.29 -3.61
C TYR A 78 3.10 5.17 -4.29
N HIS A 79 3.48 4.80 -5.52
CA HIS A 79 4.42 5.58 -6.32
C HIS A 79 3.66 6.49 -7.28
N ILE A 80 3.80 7.81 -7.15
CA ILE A 80 3.01 8.81 -7.89
C ILE A 80 3.18 8.66 -9.40
N ASN A 81 4.43 8.60 -9.87
CA ASN A 81 4.74 8.57 -11.31
C ASN A 81 4.35 7.22 -11.94
N TYR A 82 4.50 6.12 -11.21
CA TYR A 82 4.20 4.77 -11.71
C TYR A 82 2.77 4.35 -11.45
N LYS A 83 2.00 5.15 -10.65
CA LYS A 83 0.63 4.85 -10.21
C LYS A 83 0.50 3.41 -9.67
N SER A 84 1.52 2.94 -8.95
CA SER A 84 1.60 1.57 -8.44
C SER A 84 1.52 1.55 -6.93
N LYS A 85 0.75 0.57 -6.39
CA LYS A 85 0.61 0.32 -4.96
C LYS A 85 1.35 -0.99 -4.60
N THR A 86 2.21 -0.94 -3.60
CA THR A 86 2.93 -2.09 -3.04
C THR A 86 2.81 -2.08 -1.52
N PHE A 87 3.13 -3.20 -0.86
CA PHE A 87 3.13 -3.28 0.59
C PHE A 87 4.56 -3.45 1.11
N ILE A 88 4.91 -2.72 2.17
CA ILE A 88 6.27 -2.71 2.72
C ILE A 88 6.51 -3.88 3.66
N ASN A 89 5.48 -4.30 4.39
CA ASN A 89 5.59 -5.32 5.43
C ASN A 89 4.52 -6.39 5.32
N TYR A 90 4.75 -7.51 6.04
CA TYR A 90 3.86 -8.66 6.18
C TYR A 90 3.99 -9.20 7.60
N THR A 91 3.75 -8.36 8.59
CA THR A 91 3.80 -8.74 10.00
C THR A 91 2.42 -9.15 10.50
N LYS A 92 2.36 -9.93 11.56
CA LYS A 92 1.10 -10.13 12.29
C LYS A 92 0.75 -8.83 13.02
N GLY A 93 -0.53 -8.56 13.14
CA GLY A 93 -1.05 -7.32 13.72
C GLY A 93 -1.33 -6.27 12.66
N GLY A 94 -1.99 -5.19 13.03
CA GLY A 94 -2.33 -4.10 12.13
C GLY A 94 -1.35 -2.93 12.26
N GLU A 95 -0.84 -2.40 11.15
CA GLU A 95 0.04 -1.24 11.13
C GLU A 95 -0.69 0.04 10.76
N TYR A 96 -0.38 1.11 11.47
CA TYR A 96 -1.04 2.41 11.39
C TYR A 96 -0.03 3.57 11.42
N THR A 97 -0.42 4.72 10.90
CA THR A 97 0.36 5.97 10.92
C THR A 97 1.78 5.79 10.36
N PRO A 98 1.94 5.28 9.12
CA PRO A 98 3.27 5.08 8.55
C PRO A 98 3.96 6.42 8.26
N LEU A 99 5.20 6.59 8.72
CA LEU A 99 6.02 7.77 8.48
C LEU A 99 7.43 7.39 8.00
N LYS A 100 7.99 8.17 7.09
CA LYS A 100 9.42 8.07 6.75
C LYS A 100 10.28 8.43 7.96
N MET A 101 11.22 7.57 8.31
CA MET A 101 12.21 7.89 9.35
C MET A 101 13.24 8.89 8.82
N PRO A 102 13.50 10.00 9.55
CA PRO A 102 14.53 10.95 9.15
C PRO A 102 15.91 10.29 9.04
N ASN A 103 16.65 10.60 7.98
CA ASN A 103 18.03 10.15 7.74
C ASN A 103 18.28 8.63 7.79
N LYS A 104 17.25 7.79 7.69
CA LYS A 104 17.37 6.33 7.72
C LYS A 104 16.67 5.69 6.50
N ASN A 105 17.21 4.57 6.02
CA ASN A 105 16.54 3.77 5.00
C ASN A 105 15.45 2.87 5.63
N ALA A 106 14.51 3.50 6.32
CA ALA A 106 13.44 2.85 7.04
C ALA A 106 12.21 3.76 7.10
N ILE A 107 11.07 3.14 7.34
CA ILE A 107 9.84 3.80 7.78
C ILE A 107 9.52 3.37 9.20
N SER A 108 8.64 4.09 9.85
CA SER A 108 8.08 3.69 11.14
C SER A 108 6.57 3.62 11.07
N ALA A 109 5.96 2.79 11.91
CA ALA A 109 4.51 2.71 12.08
C ALA A 109 4.15 2.23 13.48
N VAL A 110 2.96 2.59 13.93
CA VAL A 110 2.34 2.00 15.11
C VAL A 110 1.77 0.64 14.71
N ARG A 111 2.14 -0.41 15.44
CA ARG A 111 1.59 -1.76 15.24
C ARG A 111 0.73 -2.16 16.42
N LEU A 112 -0.46 -2.65 16.13
CA LEU A 112 -1.32 -3.35 17.09
C LEU A 112 -0.88 -4.81 17.14
N ASP A 113 -0.17 -5.19 18.18
CA ASP A 113 0.33 -6.54 18.38
C ASP A 113 -0.77 -7.52 18.84
N ASP A 114 -0.49 -8.82 18.75
CA ASP A 114 -1.43 -9.90 19.14
C ASP A 114 -1.85 -9.83 20.61
N ASP A 115 -1.07 -9.16 21.48
CA ASP A 115 -1.40 -8.92 22.90
C ASP A 115 -2.34 -7.71 23.11
N GLY A 116 -2.83 -7.10 22.03
CA GLY A 116 -3.72 -5.94 22.03
C GLY A 116 -3.04 -4.61 22.33
N LYS A 117 -1.71 -4.56 22.41
CA LYS A 117 -0.97 -3.31 22.67
C LYS A 117 -0.46 -2.68 21.39
N GLN A 118 -0.54 -1.37 21.34
CA GLN A 118 0.04 -0.57 20.28
C GLN A 118 1.48 -0.18 20.60
N ARG A 119 2.41 -0.49 19.70
CA ARG A 119 3.84 -0.20 19.83
C ARG A 119 4.39 0.48 18.60
N LEU A 120 5.42 1.31 18.76
CA LEU A 120 6.09 1.96 17.65
C LEU A 120 7.22 1.07 17.12
N TYR A 121 7.17 0.74 15.82
CA TYR A 121 8.17 -0.05 15.12
C TYR A 121 8.83 0.73 13.99
N ALA A 122 10.10 0.41 13.72
CA ALA A 122 10.77 0.73 12.46
C ALA A 122 10.72 -0.48 11.53
N TYR A 123 10.56 -0.24 10.23
CA TYR A 123 10.61 -1.25 9.18
C TYR A 123 11.71 -0.88 8.19
N ASN A 124 12.68 -1.77 8.03
CA ASN A 124 13.79 -1.57 7.10
C ASN A 124 13.26 -1.69 5.65
N LEU A 125 13.50 -0.68 4.81
CA LEU A 125 13.02 -0.68 3.43
C LEU A 125 13.70 -1.71 2.52
N SER A 126 14.86 -2.26 2.93
CA SER A 126 15.55 -3.25 2.13
C SER A 126 15.00 -4.68 2.31
N ASN A 127 14.43 -5.00 3.49
CA ASN A 127 13.99 -6.34 3.83
C ASN A 127 12.65 -6.41 4.59
N GLY A 128 12.07 -5.25 4.94
CA GLY A 128 10.80 -5.15 5.67
C GLY A 128 10.87 -5.60 7.14
N GLU A 129 12.06 -5.90 7.69
CA GLU A 129 12.18 -6.40 9.06
C GLU A 129 11.81 -5.34 10.10
N PRO A 130 10.92 -5.67 11.08
CA PRO A 130 10.52 -4.76 12.14
C PRO A 130 11.55 -4.71 13.27
N THR A 131 11.71 -3.51 13.83
CA THR A 131 12.46 -3.29 15.08
C THR A 131 11.63 -2.40 15.99
N GLU A 132 11.33 -2.85 17.20
CA GLU A 132 10.60 -2.05 18.19
C GLU A 132 11.43 -0.85 18.64
N LEU A 133 10.84 0.34 18.58
CA LEU A 133 11.51 1.60 18.90
C LEU A 133 11.24 2.07 20.32
N ILE A 134 10.03 1.85 20.84
CA ILE A 134 9.61 2.29 22.18
C ILE A 134 8.94 1.12 22.89
N LYS A 135 9.55 0.65 24.00
CA LYS A 135 9.12 -0.57 24.69
C LYS A 135 8.09 -0.36 25.80
N ASP A 136 8.17 0.77 26.49
CA ASP A 136 7.44 0.96 27.75
C ASP A 136 6.19 1.83 27.62
N LEU A 137 5.83 2.26 26.41
CA LEU A 137 4.69 3.12 26.15
C LEU A 137 3.74 2.51 25.12
N VAL A 138 2.44 2.64 25.36
CA VAL A 138 1.41 2.28 24.39
C VAL A 138 1.17 3.47 23.46
N VAL A 139 1.89 3.50 22.33
CA VAL A 139 1.88 4.61 21.37
C VAL A 139 0.70 4.48 20.43
N ALA A 140 -0.17 5.50 20.38
CA ALA A 140 -1.32 5.54 19.47
C ALA A 140 -1.03 6.34 18.18
N TYR A 141 -0.44 7.54 18.34
CA TYR A 141 -0.10 8.44 17.24
C TYR A 141 1.25 9.10 17.54
N TYR A 142 1.96 9.53 16.48
CA TYR A 142 3.27 10.14 16.67
C TYR A 142 3.69 10.97 15.45
N THR A 143 4.76 11.75 15.66
CA THR A 143 5.57 12.35 14.58
C THR A 143 7.04 12.33 15.00
N TRP A 144 7.93 12.34 14.01
CA TRP A 144 9.37 12.54 14.24
C TRP A 144 9.65 14.04 14.36
N TYR A 145 10.32 14.44 15.43
CA TYR A 145 10.85 15.79 15.58
C TYR A 145 12.21 15.90 14.88
N ASP A 146 13.08 14.92 15.09
CA ASP A 146 14.37 14.74 14.43
C ASP A 146 14.63 13.22 14.24
N ASP A 147 15.87 12.82 13.89
CA ASP A 147 16.23 11.41 13.62
C ASP A 147 16.31 10.52 14.87
N ASN A 148 16.21 11.11 16.05
CA ASN A 148 16.32 10.43 17.35
C ASN A 148 15.19 10.76 18.33
N THR A 149 14.31 11.71 18.02
CA THR A 149 13.27 12.20 18.93
C THR A 149 11.90 12.09 18.30
N THR A 150 10.97 11.45 19.02
CA THR A 150 9.55 11.40 18.66
C THR A 150 8.69 12.23 19.62
N VAL A 151 7.62 12.81 19.08
CA VAL A 151 6.51 13.39 19.85
C VAL A 151 5.30 12.51 19.60
N SER A 152 4.70 11.95 20.65
CA SER A 152 3.67 10.92 20.55
C SER A 152 2.49 11.13 21.48
N ALA A 153 1.31 10.65 21.04
CA ALA A 153 0.18 10.39 21.91
C ALA A 153 0.29 8.97 22.46
N VAL A 154 0.33 8.85 23.75
CA VAL A 154 0.40 7.58 24.49
C VAL A 154 -0.92 7.34 25.20
N ILE A 155 -1.42 6.12 25.11
CA ILE A 155 -2.64 5.69 25.81
C ILE A 155 -2.28 5.40 27.27
N GLU A 156 -2.87 6.17 28.18
CA GLU A 156 -2.81 5.98 29.64
C GLU A 156 -4.16 6.36 30.23
N ASP A 157 -4.70 5.56 31.14
CA ASP A 157 -5.95 5.83 31.84
C ASP A 157 -7.10 6.20 30.87
N GLU A 158 -7.23 5.46 29.77
CA GLU A 158 -8.25 5.63 28.73
C GLU A 158 -8.20 7.01 28.02
N GLN A 159 -7.11 7.73 28.12
CA GLN A 159 -6.90 9.01 27.44
C GLN A 159 -5.56 9.06 26.71
N LEU A 160 -5.43 10.00 25.77
CA LEU A 160 -4.18 10.27 25.08
C LEU A 160 -3.37 11.34 25.80
N ASN A 161 -2.12 11.01 26.11
CA ASN A 161 -1.17 11.91 26.77
C ASN A 161 0.03 12.17 25.86
N LEU A 162 0.54 13.40 25.90
CA LEU A 162 1.67 13.84 25.06
C LEU A 162 2.99 13.46 25.71
N TYR A 163 3.80 12.70 24.96
CA TYR A 163 5.15 12.32 25.35
C TYR A 163 6.18 12.79 24.34
N VAL A 164 7.36 13.10 24.82
CA VAL A 164 8.58 13.23 23.99
C VAL A 164 9.52 12.11 24.40
N THR A 165 9.98 11.32 23.41
CA THR A 165 10.85 10.17 23.63
C THR A 165 12.13 10.31 22.82
N THR A 166 13.28 10.15 23.48
CA THR A 166 14.60 10.03 22.85
C THR A 166 14.86 8.55 22.54
N ILE A 167 14.84 8.16 21.29
CA ILE A 167 14.89 6.76 20.84
C ILE A 167 16.18 6.04 21.27
N SER A 168 17.34 6.69 21.11
CA SER A 168 18.63 6.06 21.43
C SER A 168 18.81 5.73 22.92
N THR A 169 18.10 6.42 23.81
CA THR A 169 18.20 6.22 25.27
C THR A 169 16.95 5.59 25.87
N GLY A 170 15.84 5.52 25.12
CA GLY A 170 14.52 5.10 25.60
C GLY A 170 13.88 6.08 26.61
N LYS A 171 14.49 7.24 26.87
CA LYS A 171 13.98 8.20 27.87
C LYS A 171 12.75 8.91 27.31
N SER A 172 11.65 8.84 28.06
CA SER A 172 10.36 9.46 27.75
C SER A 172 9.93 10.43 28.81
N ARG A 173 9.29 11.54 28.40
CA ARG A 173 8.75 12.54 29.33
C ARG A 173 7.38 13.02 28.89
N LYS A 174 6.41 13.01 29.82
CA LYS A 174 5.06 13.53 29.62
C LYS A 174 5.07 15.08 29.73
N TYR A 175 4.37 15.72 28.78
CA TYR A 175 4.25 17.18 28.72
C TYR A 175 2.82 17.70 28.78
N ALA A 176 1.83 16.91 28.35
CA ALA A 176 0.43 17.28 28.41
C ALA A 176 -0.47 16.05 28.52
N THR A 177 -1.71 16.27 28.93
CA THR A 177 -2.79 15.28 28.95
C THR A 177 -3.90 15.69 28.00
N LYS A 178 -4.85 14.80 27.70
CA LYS A 178 -6.01 15.06 26.84
C LYS A 178 -5.64 15.60 25.47
N VAL A 179 -4.66 14.98 24.82
CA VAL A 179 -4.27 15.37 23.47
C VAL A 179 -5.07 14.61 22.42
N GLY A 180 -5.12 15.15 21.22
CA GLY A 180 -5.72 14.51 20.05
C GLY A 180 -4.70 13.66 19.28
N ARG A 181 -5.08 13.27 18.07
CA ARG A 181 -4.32 12.35 17.21
C ARG A 181 -3.46 13.03 16.13
N SER A 182 -3.56 14.34 15.96
CA SER A 182 -2.90 15.09 14.89
C SER A 182 -1.64 15.79 15.40
N PHE A 183 -0.48 15.33 14.89
CA PHE A 183 0.86 15.85 15.25
C PHE A 183 1.61 16.22 13.98
N HIS A 184 2.18 17.43 13.93
CA HIS A 184 2.94 17.89 12.76
C HIS A 184 4.11 18.79 13.17
N ASN A 185 5.24 18.63 12.51
CA ASN A 185 6.29 19.64 12.57
C ASN A 185 5.77 20.93 11.97
N ILE A 186 5.96 22.06 12.66
CA ILE A 186 5.61 23.37 12.12
C ILE A 186 6.71 23.79 11.15
N PRO A 187 6.40 24.01 9.85
CA PRO A 187 7.41 24.34 8.85
C PRO A 187 8.29 25.52 9.25
N ASN A 188 9.59 25.41 8.97
CA ASN A 188 10.61 26.42 9.27
C ASN A 188 10.66 26.82 10.77
N SER A 189 10.43 25.89 11.66
CA SER A 189 10.54 26.08 13.11
C SER A 189 11.08 24.82 13.82
N ASN A 190 11.42 24.97 15.08
CA ASN A 190 11.79 23.87 15.99
C ASN A 190 10.61 23.48 16.91
N LEU A 191 9.39 23.56 16.41
CA LEU A 191 8.18 23.29 17.15
C LEU A 191 7.36 22.20 16.48
N VAL A 192 6.64 21.44 17.30
CA VAL A 192 5.64 20.46 16.89
C VAL A 192 4.25 20.98 17.28
N SER A 193 3.29 20.97 16.37
CA SER A 193 1.89 21.23 16.71
C SER A 193 1.18 19.97 17.14
N PHE A 194 0.25 20.12 18.09
CA PHE A 194 -0.63 19.07 18.57
C PHE A 194 -2.01 19.63 18.91
N ILE A 195 -3.01 18.75 18.97
CA ILE A 195 -4.34 19.12 19.42
C ILE A 195 -4.45 18.90 20.91
N TYR A 196 -4.93 19.91 21.64
CA TYR A 196 -5.27 19.84 23.05
C TYR A 196 -6.79 19.90 23.21
N LYS A 197 -7.39 18.86 23.78
CA LYS A 197 -8.82 18.73 24.01
C LYS A 197 -9.19 19.33 25.36
N GLU A 198 -9.27 20.66 25.42
CA GLU A 198 -9.54 21.40 26.66
C GLU A 198 -10.86 20.98 27.30
N SER A 199 -11.89 20.80 26.46
CA SER A 199 -13.20 20.27 26.84
C SER A 199 -13.76 19.42 25.69
N ALA A 200 -14.94 18.83 25.86
CA ALA A 200 -15.64 18.09 24.79
C ALA A 200 -15.92 18.96 23.57
N GLU A 201 -16.14 20.25 23.76
CA GLU A 201 -16.58 21.18 22.72
C GLU A 201 -15.47 22.12 22.21
N ARG A 202 -14.36 22.27 22.95
CA ARG A 202 -13.30 23.20 22.60
C ARG A 202 -11.95 22.53 22.49
N TRP A 203 -11.46 22.43 21.25
CA TRP A 203 -10.16 21.87 20.95
C TRP A 203 -9.22 22.94 20.39
N GLN A 204 -7.98 22.91 20.86
CA GLN A 204 -6.96 23.91 20.56
C GLN A 204 -5.81 23.28 19.78
N ILE A 205 -5.35 23.98 18.77
CA ILE A 205 -4.07 23.74 18.12
C ILE A 205 -3.00 24.43 18.96
N ARG A 206 -2.07 23.67 19.52
CA ARG A 206 -0.97 24.18 20.35
C ARG A 206 0.36 23.80 19.76
N SER A 207 1.39 24.61 20.02
CA SER A 207 2.78 24.22 19.75
C SER A 207 3.42 23.63 21.00
N LEU A 208 4.37 22.71 20.79
CA LEU A 208 5.32 22.21 21.77
C LEU A 208 6.73 22.47 21.25
N ASN A 209 7.62 22.94 22.12
CA ASN A 209 9.05 22.84 21.88
C ASN A 209 9.56 21.56 22.57
N PRO A 210 9.95 20.50 21.82
CA PRO A 210 10.32 19.21 22.42
C PRO A 210 11.56 19.28 23.30
N THR A 211 12.43 20.28 23.09
CA THR A 211 13.68 20.42 23.86
C THR A 211 13.45 20.95 25.28
N ASN A 212 12.50 21.88 25.45
CA ASN A 212 12.27 22.54 26.75
C ASN A 212 10.85 22.36 27.28
N GLY A 213 9.94 21.76 26.50
CA GLY A 213 8.57 21.45 26.91
C GLY A 213 7.60 22.63 26.94
N ILE A 214 8.00 23.81 26.44
CA ILE A 214 7.13 24.99 26.43
C ILE A 214 6.03 24.78 25.37
N THR A 215 4.78 24.95 25.79
CA THR A 215 3.60 24.90 24.91
C THR A 215 2.94 26.27 24.78
N ARG A 216 2.39 26.59 23.61
CA ARG A 216 1.68 27.83 23.34
C ARG A 216 0.45 27.58 22.49
N LEU A 217 -0.62 28.33 22.72
CA LEU A 217 -1.80 28.34 21.85
C LEU A 217 -1.45 28.94 20.48
N ILE A 218 -1.89 28.27 19.42
CA ILE A 218 -1.79 28.76 18.04
C ILE A 218 -3.16 29.25 17.57
N ALA A 219 -4.18 28.37 17.62
CA ALA A 219 -5.55 28.65 17.16
C ALA A 219 -6.52 27.63 17.77
N ASN A 220 -7.82 27.84 17.54
CA ASN A 220 -8.83 26.81 17.78
C ASN A 220 -9.06 25.99 16.51
N THR A 221 -9.44 24.72 16.66
CA THR A 221 -9.92 23.89 15.56
C THR A 221 -11.32 24.32 15.12
N MET A 222 -11.81 23.76 14.01
CA MET A 222 -13.25 23.72 13.76
C MET A 222 -13.90 22.76 14.77
N ASP A 223 -15.17 23.00 15.11
CA ASP A 223 -15.92 22.19 16.06
C ASP A 223 -15.99 20.72 15.59
N GLY A 224 -15.54 19.81 16.46
CA GLY A 224 -15.53 18.38 16.22
C GLY A 224 -14.42 17.89 15.26
N VAL A 225 -13.52 18.76 14.81
CA VAL A 225 -12.42 18.39 13.89
C VAL A 225 -11.08 18.50 14.59
N GLU A 226 -10.30 17.42 14.59
CA GLU A 226 -8.97 17.41 15.19
C GLU A 226 -7.81 17.23 14.17
N ASP A 227 -8.12 16.96 12.92
CA ASP A 227 -7.11 16.73 11.91
C ASP A 227 -6.78 18.01 11.14
N ILE A 228 -5.52 18.37 11.19
CA ILE A 228 -4.96 19.54 10.50
C ILE A 228 -3.70 19.14 9.74
N CYS A 229 -3.27 19.94 8.80
CA CYS A 229 -1.91 19.93 8.29
C CYS A 229 -1.40 21.35 8.01
N TRP A 230 -0.09 21.51 7.91
CA TRP A 230 0.53 22.80 7.60
C TRP A 230 0.82 22.91 6.12
N LEU A 231 0.25 23.92 5.44
CA LEU A 231 0.67 24.29 4.10
C LEU A 231 2.03 25.01 4.12
N ASN A 232 2.20 25.88 5.11
CA ASN A 232 3.44 26.58 5.42
C ASN A 232 3.40 27.05 6.89
N ASN A 233 4.39 27.79 7.36
CA ASN A 233 4.48 28.23 8.76
C ASN A 233 3.41 29.26 9.19
N LYS A 234 2.50 29.66 8.30
CA LYS A 234 1.44 30.63 8.57
C LYS A 234 0.04 30.12 8.22
N THR A 235 -0.08 29.07 7.41
CA THR A 235 -1.36 28.62 6.89
C THR A 235 -1.57 27.14 7.22
N LEU A 236 -2.66 26.87 7.90
CA LEU A 236 -3.18 25.55 8.23
C LEU A 236 -4.26 25.15 7.22
N LEU A 237 -4.34 23.87 6.91
CA LEU A 237 -5.47 23.25 6.23
C LEU A 237 -6.16 22.26 7.17
N SER A 238 -7.47 22.09 6.98
CA SER A 238 -8.30 21.12 7.70
C SER A 238 -9.49 20.73 6.84
N GLY A 239 -10.12 19.59 7.13
CA GLY A 239 -11.29 19.09 6.44
C GLY A 239 -12.49 18.92 7.36
N LYS A 240 -13.68 19.16 6.84
CA LYS A 240 -14.94 18.84 7.53
C LYS A 240 -16.01 18.55 6.49
N ASN A 241 -16.67 17.43 6.65
CA ASN A 241 -17.61 16.90 5.65
C ASN A 241 -16.97 16.82 4.26
N GLY A 242 -17.17 16.91 3.21
CA GLY A 242 -16.42 16.89 1.93
C GLY A 242 -15.72 18.22 1.59
N VAL A 243 -15.50 19.11 2.54
CA VAL A 243 -14.99 20.46 2.27
C VAL A 243 -13.62 20.69 2.91
N LEU A 244 -12.69 21.21 2.11
CA LEU A 244 -11.37 21.67 2.56
C LEU A 244 -11.45 23.13 3.01
N TYR A 245 -10.84 23.41 4.16
CA TYR A 245 -10.74 24.74 4.77
C TYR A 245 -9.30 25.14 5.00
N LYS A 246 -9.06 26.47 5.10
CA LYS A 246 -7.78 27.05 5.53
C LYS A 246 -7.95 28.03 6.68
N LEU A 247 -6.89 28.19 7.46
CA LEU A 247 -6.74 29.26 8.46
C LEU A 247 -5.35 29.90 8.29
N THR A 248 -5.28 31.14 7.89
CA THR A 248 -4.03 31.91 7.82
C THR A 248 -3.86 32.69 9.12
N LEU A 249 -2.87 32.29 9.92
CA LEU A 249 -2.58 32.87 11.22
C LEU A 249 -2.34 34.37 11.14
N LYS A 250 -2.89 35.13 12.11
CA LYS A 250 -2.85 36.59 12.19
C LYS A 250 -3.54 37.34 11.05
N LYS A 251 -4.21 36.65 10.13
CA LYS A 251 -4.96 37.24 9.00
C LYS A 251 -6.44 36.85 9.02
N ASP A 252 -6.71 35.56 9.27
CA ASP A 252 -8.06 35.02 9.27
C ASP A 252 -8.59 34.92 10.71
N ASN A 253 -9.81 35.42 10.95
CA ASN A 253 -10.46 35.27 12.26
C ASN A 253 -11.12 33.92 12.43
N ASN A 254 -11.48 33.25 11.32
CA ASN A 254 -12.13 31.95 11.27
C ASN A 254 -11.62 31.13 10.10
N TRP A 255 -11.84 29.80 10.13
CA TRP A 255 -11.60 28.91 9.04
C TRP A 255 -12.39 29.33 7.78
N LYS A 256 -11.72 29.36 6.63
CA LYS A 256 -12.28 29.75 5.33
C LYS A 256 -12.32 28.59 4.38
N LYS A 257 -13.46 28.41 3.69
CA LYS A 257 -13.59 27.38 2.64
C LYS A 257 -12.55 27.62 1.54
N VAL A 258 -11.90 26.53 1.12
CA VAL A 258 -10.96 26.47 -0.01
C VAL A 258 -11.60 25.77 -1.18
N ALA A 259 -12.09 24.55 -0.99
CA ALA A 259 -12.65 23.73 -2.06
C ALA A 259 -13.74 22.81 -1.51
N ASP A 260 -14.74 22.52 -2.34
CA ASP A 260 -15.71 21.46 -2.14
C ASP A 260 -15.24 20.24 -2.93
N LEU A 261 -15.02 19.15 -2.26
CA LEU A 261 -14.47 17.94 -2.86
C LEU A 261 -15.52 16.83 -3.04
N SER A 262 -16.79 17.17 -2.79
CA SER A 262 -17.91 16.22 -2.94
C SER A 262 -18.04 15.65 -4.36
N ALA A 263 -17.63 16.43 -5.38
CA ALA A 263 -17.61 15.98 -6.77
C ALA A 263 -16.65 14.78 -7.01
N TYR A 264 -15.71 14.53 -6.09
CA TYR A 264 -14.83 13.35 -6.10
C TYR A 264 -15.39 12.17 -5.28
N GLY A 265 -16.65 12.24 -4.84
CA GLY A 265 -17.30 11.24 -3.99
C GLY A 265 -16.92 11.35 -2.51
N ILE A 266 -16.17 12.37 -2.11
CA ILE A 266 -15.71 12.60 -0.73
C ILE A 266 -16.86 13.11 0.12
N LYS A 267 -17.23 12.36 1.17
CA LYS A 267 -18.28 12.72 2.14
C LYS A 267 -17.71 13.37 3.39
N ASP A 268 -16.67 12.80 3.96
CA ASP A 268 -16.02 13.37 5.13
C ASP A 268 -14.50 13.16 5.07
N ILE A 269 -13.76 14.19 5.48
CA ILE A 269 -12.30 14.23 5.45
C ILE A 269 -11.78 13.90 6.83
N SER A 270 -11.03 12.79 6.96
CA SER A 270 -10.53 12.30 8.24
C SER A 270 -9.04 12.56 8.46
N ARG A 271 -8.22 12.72 7.40
CA ARG A 271 -6.77 13.03 7.50
C ARG A 271 -6.30 13.85 6.31
N LEU A 272 -5.24 14.63 6.52
CA LEU A 272 -4.60 15.43 5.48
C LEU A 272 -3.07 15.36 5.63
N ALA A 273 -2.37 15.39 4.51
CA ALA A 273 -0.93 15.60 4.47
C ALA A 273 -0.53 16.40 3.23
N ILE A 274 0.51 17.21 3.36
CA ILE A 274 1.08 18.03 2.28
C ILE A 274 2.53 17.61 2.07
N ASN A 275 2.97 17.54 0.81
CA ASN A 275 4.37 17.26 0.49
C ASN A 275 5.28 18.45 0.86
N PRO A 276 6.59 18.21 1.01
CA PRO A 276 7.55 19.27 1.38
C PRO A 276 7.54 20.46 0.41
N GLU A 277 7.25 20.24 -0.87
CA GLU A 277 7.19 21.26 -1.91
C GLU A 277 5.91 22.12 -1.84
N GLY A 278 4.90 21.69 -1.08
CA GLY A 278 3.64 22.41 -0.91
C GLY A 278 2.73 22.40 -2.14
N ASN A 279 2.93 21.47 -3.08
CA ASN A 279 2.22 21.39 -4.35
C ASN A 279 1.37 20.13 -4.51
N LYS A 280 1.36 19.22 -3.52
CA LYS A 280 0.51 18.03 -3.48
C LYS A 280 -0.19 17.92 -2.13
N LEU A 281 -1.45 17.51 -2.16
CA LEU A 281 -2.28 17.28 -0.98
C LEU A 281 -2.80 15.85 -0.99
N LEU A 282 -2.60 15.14 0.11
CA LEU A 282 -3.25 13.86 0.40
C LEU A 282 -4.43 14.08 1.33
N ILE A 283 -5.50 13.37 1.05
CA ILE A 283 -6.71 13.34 1.88
C ILE A 283 -7.11 11.89 2.09
N ALA A 284 -7.30 11.48 3.35
CA ALA A 284 -8.07 10.29 3.66
C ALA A 284 -9.51 10.70 3.93
N ALA A 285 -10.46 10.04 3.28
CA ALA A 285 -11.86 10.44 3.34
C ALA A 285 -12.82 9.25 3.30
N GLU A 286 -13.96 9.40 3.97
CA GLU A 286 -15.11 8.53 3.74
C GLU A 286 -15.73 8.84 2.38
N ILE A 287 -16.05 7.78 1.64
CA ILE A 287 -16.72 7.89 0.35
C ILE A 287 -18.21 7.56 0.44
N GLY A 288 -19.00 8.13 -0.47
CA GLY A 288 -20.39 7.77 -0.62
C GLY A 288 -20.56 6.33 -1.05
N SER A 289 -21.47 5.61 -0.43
CA SER A 289 -21.99 4.38 -1.01
C SER A 289 -22.80 4.72 -2.26
N GLU A 290 -22.15 5.10 -3.35
CA GLU A 290 -22.73 4.83 -4.64
C GLU A 290 -22.44 3.38 -4.94
N ALA A 291 -23.50 2.65 -5.22
CA ALA A 291 -23.45 1.25 -5.58
C ALA A 291 -22.30 1.03 -6.56
N SER A 292 -21.43 0.09 -6.24
CA SER A 292 -20.60 -0.58 -7.22
C SER A 292 -21.54 -1.25 -8.22
N ASN A 293 -22.00 -0.52 -9.22
CA ASN A 293 -22.59 -1.09 -10.40
C ASN A 293 -21.43 -1.62 -11.24
N SER A 294 -20.96 -2.79 -10.88
CA SER A 294 -20.33 -3.69 -11.83
C SER A 294 -21.46 -4.31 -12.64
N PRO A 295 -21.51 -4.08 -13.94
CA PRO A 295 -22.39 -4.86 -14.80
C PRO A 295 -21.67 -6.18 -15.12
N ASP A 296 -21.86 -7.16 -14.28
CA ASP A 296 -21.59 -8.55 -14.60
C ASP A 296 -22.80 -9.37 -14.18
N ASP A 297 -23.79 -9.41 -15.07
CA ASP A 297 -24.71 -10.54 -15.15
C ASP A 297 -25.17 -10.70 -16.61
N ALA A 298 -24.41 -11.46 -17.37
CA ALA A 298 -24.87 -12.06 -18.61
C ALA A 298 -24.68 -13.57 -18.47
N THR A 299 -25.76 -14.20 -18.08
CA THR A 299 -25.93 -15.65 -18.16
C THR A 299 -25.64 -16.16 -19.57
N THR A 300 -24.63 -16.99 -19.72
CA THR A 300 -24.48 -17.89 -20.86
C THR A 300 -23.99 -19.25 -20.41
N ASP A 301 -24.74 -20.23 -20.83
CA ASP A 301 -24.61 -21.69 -20.82
C ASP A 301 -23.41 -22.35 -20.13
N ALA A 302 -23.76 -23.18 -19.13
CA ALA A 302 -22.87 -24.09 -18.43
C ALA A 302 -22.52 -25.31 -19.31
N SER A 303 -21.32 -25.32 -19.88
CA SER A 303 -20.54 -26.55 -20.12
C SER A 303 -19.07 -26.22 -20.41
N ASN A 304 -18.16 -26.53 -19.47
CA ASN A 304 -16.71 -26.39 -19.56
C ASN A 304 -16.12 -24.96 -19.53
N ILE A 305 -16.59 -24.08 -18.65
CA ILE A 305 -15.87 -22.85 -18.32
C ILE A 305 -15.12 -23.09 -17.00
N GLU A 306 -13.79 -23.06 -17.03
CA GLU A 306 -12.95 -23.05 -15.83
C GLU A 306 -13.41 -21.90 -14.91
N ARG A 307 -13.86 -22.22 -13.69
CA ARG A 307 -14.36 -21.21 -12.74
C ARG A 307 -13.25 -20.22 -12.45
N ILE A 308 -13.47 -18.95 -12.72
CA ILE A 308 -12.58 -17.87 -12.28
C ILE A 308 -12.82 -17.63 -10.79
N LEU A 309 -11.75 -17.76 -10.01
CA LEU A 309 -11.76 -17.55 -8.57
C LEU A 309 -11.77 -16.05 -8.25
N SER A 310 -12.38 -15.67 -7.13
CA SER A 310 -12.16 -14.34 -6.60
C SER A 310 -10.69 -14.14 -6.19
N PRO A 311 -10.19 -12.90 -6.14
CA PRO A 311 -8.82 -12.65 -5.69
C PRO A 311 -8.53 -13.22 -4.29
N GLU A 312 -9.52 -13.20 -3.41
CA GLU A 312 -9.44 -13.72 -2.04
C GLU A 312 -9.30 -15.25 -2.04
N GLU A 313 -10.11 -15.96 -2.85
CA GLU A 313 -10.05 -17.42 -3.00
C GLU A 313 -8.68 -17.84 -3.55
N ALA A 314 -8.23 -17.25 -4.66
CA ALA A 314 -6.94 -17.55 -5.27
C ALA A 314 -5.77 -17.28 -4.31
N SER A 315 -5.85 -16.16 -3.57
CA SER A 315 -4.86 -15.81 -2.56
C SER A 315 -4.82 -16.81 -1.40
N ALA A 316 -5.99 -17.25 -0.91
CA ALA A 316 -6.09 -18.19 0.21
C ALA A 316 -5.50 -19.55 -0.17
N ILE A 317 -5.72 -20.01 -1.40
CA ILE A 317 -5.15 -21.27 -1.92
C ILE A 317 -3.62 -21.21 -1.90
N VAL A 318 -3.04 -20.17 -2.50
CA VAL A 318 -1.57 -20.02 -2.53
C VAL A 318 -1.00 -19.84 -1.12
N GLN A 319 -1.72 -19.17 -0.22
CA GLN A 319 -1.26 -18.97 1.15
C GLN A 319 -1.11 -20.27 1.94
N LYS A 320 -1.83 -21.33 1.59
CA LYS A 320 -1.78 -22.63 2.29
C LYS A 320 -0.37 -23.24 2.36
N HIS A 321 0.52 -22.97 1.37
CA HIS A 321 1.87 -23.54 1.36
C HIS A 321 2.90 -22.76 2.18
N VAL A 322 2.68 -21.45 2.42
CA VAL A 322 3.69 -20.53 2.99
C VAL A 322 4.04 -20.90 4.45
N GLU A 323 3.04 -21.04 5.30
CA GLU A 323 3.27 -21.38 6.71
C GLU A 323 3.85 -22.79 6.89
N PRO A 324 3.33 -23.85 6.20
CA PRO A 324 3.96 -25.17 6.24
C PRO A 324 5.40 -25.17 5.75
N PHE A 325 5.74 -24.42 4.70
CA PHE A 325 7.13 -24.25 4.26
C PHE A 325 8.00 -23.67 5.39
N ASN A 326 7.56 -22.55 5.99
CA ASN A 326 8.29 -21.85 7.04
C ASN A 326 8.51 -22.72 8.29
N ASN A 327 7.55 -23.60 8.60
CA ASN A 327 7.63 -24.56 9.70
C ASN A 327 8.18 -25.92 9.30
N ARG A 328 8.57 -26.11 8.03
CA ARG A 328 9.08 -27.37 7.46
C ARG A 328 8.14 -28.55 7.66
N ARG A 329 6.83 -28.27 7.67
CA ARG A 329 5.78 -29.30 7.73
C ARG A 329 5.58 -29.88 6.33
N LEU A 330 6.45 -30.83 5.95
CA LEU A 330 6.59 -31.35 4.59
C LEU A 330 5.27 -31.84 3.98
N ASN A 331 4.48 -32.59 4.74
CA ASN A 331 3.21 -33.13 4.21
C ASN A 331 2.16 -32.02 4.01
N ASP A 332 2.03 -31.12 4.97
CA ASP A 332 1.10 -29.98 4.85
C ASP A 332 1.50 -29.06 3.70
N PHE A 333 2.81 -28.82 3.54
CA PHE A 333 3.34 -28.09 2.39
C PHE A 333 2.97 -28.76 1.07
N ALA A 334 3.21 -30.06 0.93
CA ALA A 334 2.95 -30.79 -0.30
C ALA A 334 1.43 -30.88 -0.60
N ASN A 335 0.59 -30.94 0.43
CA ASN A 335 -0.86 -31.00 0.30
C ASN A 335 -1.52 -29.70 -0.18
N ALA A 336 -0.77 -28.61 -0.26
CA ALA A 336 -1.25 -27.36 -0.88
C ALA A 336 -1.17 -27.38 -2.43
N PHE A 337 -0.64 -28.47 -3.01
CA PHE A 337 -0.43 -28.61 -4.45
C PHE A 337 -1.24 -29.78 -5.01
N ASP A 338 -1.70 -29.65 -6.25
CA ASP A 338 -2.38 -30.71 -6.99
C ASP A 338 -1.50 -31.97 -7.16
N ASP A 339 -2.12 -33.14 -7.30
CA ASP A 339 -1.41 -34.41 -7.51
C ASP A 339 -0.51 -34.39 -8.75
N ASN A 340 -0.91 -33.63 -9.78
CA ASN A 340 -0.18 -33.48 -11.05
C ASN A 340 0.57 -32.14 -11.15
N VAL A 341 0.78 -31.43 -10.04
CA VAL A 341 1.45 -30.12 -10.04
C VAL A 341 2.65 -30.07 -10.95
N VAL A 342 2.77 -29.00 -11.76
CA VAL A 342 3.89 -28.78 -12.67
C VAL A 342 4.78 -27.67 -12.14
N VAL A 343 6.08 -27.93 -12.04
CA VAL A 343 7.06 -26.95 -11.58
C VAL A 343 8.01 -26.57 -12.71
N ASN A 344 8.10 -25.25 -12.97
CA ASN A 344 8.85 -24.69 -14.08
C ASN A 344 9.79 -23.56 -13.63
N ARG A 345 10.71 -23.18 -14.52
CA ARG A 345 11.34 -21.86 -14.54
C ARG A 345 10.72 -21.03 -15.67
N PHE A 346 10.52 -19.76 -15.40
CA PHE A 346 9.95 -18.84 -16.37
C PHE A 346 10.80 -18.75 -17.66
N PRO A 347 10.18 -18.73 -18.84
CA PRO A 347 8.73 -18.78 -19.07
C PRO A 347 8.10 -20.19 -19.03
N LYS A 348 8.82 -21.25 -19.39
CA LYS A 348 8.29 -22.63 -19.47
C LYS A 348 9.35 -23.73 -19.33
N ASP A 349 10.53 -23.40 -18.85
CA ASP A 349 11.59 -24.40 -18.69
C ASP A 349 11.18 -25.41 -17.60
N TYR A 350 10.77 -26.60 -18.05
CA TYR A 350 10.23 -27.67 -17.22
C TYR A 350 11.28 -28.18 -16.23
N MET A 351 10.91 -28.30 -14.95
CA MET A 351 11.76 -28.86 -13.92
C MET A 351 11.32 -30.28 -13.51
N TYR A 352 10.09 -30.43 -13.08
CA TYR A 352 9.49 -31.70 -12.69
C TYR A 352 7.98 -31.55 -12.51
N SER A 353 7.27 -32.68 -12.34
CA SER A 353 5.84 -32.71 -12.04
C SER A 353 5.49 -33.76 -11.00
N GLY A 354 4.30 -33.61 -10.45
CA GLY A 354 3.67 -34.49 -9.48
C GLY A 354 3.97 -34.15 -8.02
N ARG A 355 2.91 -34.16 -7.19
CA ARG A 355 2.99 -33.90 -5.73
C ARG A 355 4.00 -34.80 -5.02
N LYS A 356 4.11 -36.08 -5.44
CA LYS A 356 5.09 -36.99 -4.86
C LYS A 356 6.52 -36.51 -5.13
N THR A 357 6.83 -36.13 -6.36
CA THR A 357 8.16 -35.62 -6.75
C THR A 357 8.47 -34.32 -6.03
N LEU A 358 7.50 -33.40 -5.96
CA LEU A 358 7.61 -32.16 -5.21
C LEU A 358 7.94 -32.45 -3.74
N ARG A 359 7.20 -33.34 -3.08
CA ARG A 359 7.43 -33.71 -1.67
C ARG A 359 8.83 -34.31 -1.47
N ASP A 360 9.32 -35.18 -2.37
CA ASP A 360 10.63 -35.80 -2.26
C ASP A 360 11.77 -34.77 -2.42
N ASN A 361 11.61 -33.81 -3.36
CA ASN A 361 12.54 -32.70 -3.54
C ASN A 361 12.60 -31.80 -2.29
N TYR A 362 11.43 -31.44 -1.73
CA TYR A 362 11.38 -30.58 -0.54
C TYR A 362 11.77 -31.30 0.75
N ARG A 363 11.66 -32.63 0.83
CA ARG A 363 12.23 -33.43 1.93
C ARG A 363 13.73 -33.21 1.99
N GLN A 364 14.43 -33.35 0.87
CA GLN A 364 15.87 -33.12 0.78
C GLN A 364 16.22 -31.65 1.05
N PHE A 365 15.45 -30.72 0.48
CA PHE A 365 15.64 -29.28 0.68
C PHE A 365 15.53 -28.90 2.16
N PHE A 366 14.48 -29.29 2.86
CA PHE A 366 14.28 -29.00 4.29
C PHE A 366 15.30 -29.69 5.20
N SER A 367 15.76 -30.88 4.81
CA SER A 367 16.86 -31.56 5.52
C SER A 367 18.14 -30.74 5.50
N ASN A 368 18.46 -30.14 4.34
CA ASN A 368 19.69 -29.38 4.12
C ASN A 368 19.59 -27.92 4.57
N ASN A 369 18.38 -27.36 4.71
CA ASN A 369 18.12 -25.94 4.94
C ASN A 369 17.21 -25.73 6.15
N LYS A 370 17.76 -25.89 7.35
CA LYS A 370 16.99 -25.83 8.62
C LYS A 370 16.37 -24.47 8.92
N LYS A 371 16.89 -23.40 8.30
CA LYS A 371 16.41 -22.01 8.46
C LYS A 371 15.68 -21.50 7.22
N ALA A 372 15.22 -22.40 6.33
CA ALA A 372 14.47 -22.00 5.16
C ALA A 372 13.18 -21.26 5.57
N ASN A 373 12.96 -20.11 4.94
CA ASN A 373 11.80 -19.25 5.18
C ASN A 373 11.41 -18.53 3.90
N ILE A 374 10.12 -18.43 3.62
CA ILE A 374 9.54 -17.58 2.57
C ILE A 374 8.80 -16.42 3.24
N LYS A 375 9.10 -15.21 2.78
CA LYS A 375 8.34 -14.00 3.10
C LYS A 375 7.79 -13.42 1.81
N VAL A 376 6.47 -13.38 1.67
CA VAL A 376 5.79 -12.75 0.55
C VAL A 376 5.79 -11.24 0.78
N LEU A 377 6.42 -10.47 -0.12
CA LEU A 377 6.50 -9.02 -0.06
C LEU A 377 5.33 -8.34 -0.76
N ASN A 378 4.91 -8.89 -1.89
CA ASN A 378 3.82 -8.39 -2.70
C ASN A 378 3.13 -9.56 -3.39
N ARG A 379 1.82 -9.45 -3.62
CA ARG A 379 1.01 -10.44 -4.33
C ARG A 379 0.13 -9.77 -5.36
N MET A 380 0.25 -10.20 -6.62
CA MET A 380 -0.63 -9.82 -7.71
C MET A 380 -1.56 -10.99 -8.02
N ILE A 381 -2.83 -10.70 -8.30
CA ILE A 381 -3.80 -11.73 -8.66
C ILE A 381 -4.50 -11.29 -9.94
N TYR A 382 -4.58 -12.19 -10.89
CA TYR A 382 -5.33 -12.02 -12.12
C TYR A 382 -5.96 -13.34 -12.53
N LYS A 383 -7.29 -13.41 -12.47
CA LYS A 383 -8.03 -14.67 -12.65
C LYS A 383 -7.47 -15.74 -11.70
N ASN A 384 -7.21 -16.94 -12.20
CA ASN A 384 -6.66 -18.07 -11.44
C ASN A 384 -5.11 -18.06 -11.36
N LYS A 385 -4.47 -16.91 -11.62
CA LYS A 385 -3.01 -16.76 -11.51
C LYS A 385 -2.64 -15.81 -10.38
N VAL A 386 -1.73 -16.27 -9.54
CA VAL A 386 -1.19 -15.50 -8.42
C VAL A 386 0.30 -15.32 -8.64
N ILE A 387 0.80 -14.11 -8.55
CA ILE A 387 2.25 -13.81 -8.64
C ILE A 387 2.70 -13.23 -7.32
N ASP A 388 3.57 -13.96 -6.65
CA ASP A 388 4.20 -13.54 -5.41
C ASP A 388 5.61 -13.00 -5.66
N ASP A 389 5.90 -11.84 -5.08
CA ASP A 389 7.25 -11.33 -4.87
C ASP A 389 7.74 -11.85 -3.52
N GLU A 390 8.78 -12.66 -3.53
CA GLU A 390 9.19 -13.45 -2.38
C GLU A 390 10.63 -13.14 -1.96
N LEU A 391 10.85 -12.98 -0.66
CA LEU A 391 12.16 -13.17 -0.04
C LEU A 391 12.26 -14.60 0.44
N VAL A 392 13.18 -15.36 -0.13
CA VAL A 392 13.47 -16.75 0.27
C VAL A 392 14.78 -16.78 1.00
N THR A 393 14.74 -17.10 2.30
CA THR A 393 15.95 -17.30 3.11
C THR A 393 16.32 -18.78 3.09
N ILE A 394 17.55 -19.07 2.69
CA ILE A 394 18.14 -20.40 2.66
C ILE A 394 19.40 -20.34 3.52
N ASN A 395 19.38 -20.97 4.68
CA ASN A 395 20.42 -20.87 5.70
C ASN A 395 20.67 -19.40 6.12
N ASN A 396 21.77 -18.79 5.69
CA ASN A 396 22.12 -17.39 6.01
C ASN A 396 22.07 -16.47 4.78
N MET A 397 21.56 -16.95 3.66
CA MET A 397 21.41 -16.16 2.44
C MET A 397 19.94 -15.89 2.18
N THR A 398 19.62 -14.67 1.83
CA THR A 398 18.28 -14.27 1.38
C THR A 398 18.35 -13.91 -0.10
N ILE A 399 17.49 -14.52 -0.90
CA ILE A 399 17.32 -14.21 -2.32
C ILE A 399 15.91 -13.67 -2.54
N ARG A 400 15.77 -12.73 -3.47
CA ARG A 400 14.46 -12.26 -3.93
C ARG A 400 14.13 -12.92 -5.26
N GLN A 401 12.94 -13.44 -5.38
CA GLN A 401 12.39 -14.05 -6.59
C GLN A 401 10.92 -13.66 -6.75
N ALA A 402 10.35 -13.88 -7.91
CA ALA A 402 8.90 -13.91 -8.06
C ALA A 402 8.47 -15.32 -8.49
N THR A 403 7.27 -15.71 -8.09
CA THR A 403 6.71 -17.03 -8.41
C THR A 403 5.30 -16.86 -8.96
N ILE A 404 5.02 -17.43 -10.13
CA ILE A 404 3.68 -17.50 -10.70
C ILE A 404 3.08 -18.84 -10.26
N TYR A 405 1.92 -18.78 -9.62
CA TYR A 405 1.09 -19.94 -9.28
C TYR A 405 -0.16 -19.95 -10.17
N ASP A 406 -0.46 -21.08 -10.77
CA ASP A 406 -1.78 -21.37 -11.31
C ASP A 406 -2.57 -22.14 -10.26
N VAL A 407 -3.80 -21.71 -9.98
CA VAL A 407 -4.66 -22.31 -8.96
C VAL A 407 -6.01 -22.70 -9.56
N ASP A 408 -6.61 -23.74 -9.02
CA ASP A 408 -8.01 -24.06 -9.19
C ASP A 408 -8.80 -23.85 -7.90
N GLN A 409 -9.95 -24.48 -7.74
CA GLN A 409 -10.82 -24.26 -6.58
C GLN A 409 -10.20 -24.74 -5.24
N GLU A 410 -9.22 -25.63 -5.26
CA GLU A 410 -8.71 -26.28 -4.05
C GLU A 410 -7.20 -26.17 -3.88
N ASP A 411 -6.42 -26.31 -4.97
CA ASP A 411 -5.00 -26.56 -4.93
C ASP A 411 -4.19 -25.71 -5.92
N ILE A 412 -2.87 -25.72 -5.78
CA ILE A 412 -1.91 -25.11 -6.70
C ILE A 412 -1.56 -26.11 -7.80
N ASN A 413 -1.94 -25.82 -9.03
CA ASN A 413 -1.72 -26.69 -10.20
C ASN A 413 -0.34 -26.51 -10.83
N SER A 414 0.21 -25.32 -10.76
CA SER A 414 1.57 -25.06 -11.23
C SER A 414 2.29 -24.01 -10.39
N MET A 415 3.63 -24.10 -10.45
CA MET A 415 4.53 -23.16 -9.81
C MET A 415 5.68 -22.83 -10.78
N THR A 416 5.77 -21.57 -11.21
CA THR A 416 6.78 -21.12 -12.18
C THR A 416 7.66 -20.04 -11.56
N PHE A 417 8.94 -20.35 -11.35
CA PHE A 417 9.89 -19.43 -10.72
C PHE A 417 10.46 -18.42 -11.70
N ILE A 418 10.33 -17.13 -11.39
CA ILE A 418 11.00 -16.03 -12.08
C ILE A 418 12.25 -15.65 -11.27
N ARG A 419 13.41 -15.90 -11.85
CA ARG A 419 14.69 -15.61 -11.18
C ARG A 419 15.11 -14.17 -11.34
N ASN A 420 15.69 -13.63 -10.29
CA ASN A 420 16.38 -12.36 -10.30
C ASN A 420 17.65 -12.48 -11.16
N LYS A 421 17.78 -11.62 -12.18
CA LYS A 421 19.01 -11.47 -12.97
C LYS A 421 19.61 -10.10 -12.64
N LYS A 422 20.83 -10.07 -12.15
CA LYS A 422 21.53 -8.83 -11.83
C LYS A 422 21.58 -7.93 -13.05
N THR A 423 21.35 -6.64 -12.83
CA THR A 423 21.47 -5.58 -13.83
C THR A 423 22.23 -4.39 -13.26
N THR A 424 22.86 -3.60 -14.11
CA THR A 424 23.51 -2.35 -13.75
C THR A 424 22.62 -1.13 -13.97
N SER A 425 21.53 -1.28 -14.72
CA SER A 425 20.52 -0.25 -15.00
C SER A 425 19.21 -0.51 -14.26
N ASN A 426 18.51 0.55 -13.89
CA ASN A 426 17.14 0.40 -13.37
C ASN A 426 16.17 0.09 -14.52
N PRO A 427 15.53 -1.10 -14.58
CA PRO A 427 14.63 -1.46 -15.68
C PRO A 427 13.35 -0.62 -15.68
N GLU A 428 12.95 -0.05 -14.54
CA GLU A 428 11.75 0.79 -14.45
C GLU A 428 11.86 2.03 -15.35
N THR A 429 13.07 2.57 -15.50
CA THR A 429 13.28 3.81 -16.27
C THR A 429 12.77 3.67 -17.71
N ILE A 430 13.09 2.56 -18.38
CA ILE A 430 12.66 2.35 -19.77
C ILE A 430 11.20 1.91 -19.86
N VAL A 431 10.73 1.09 -18.91
CA VAL A 431 9.32 0.64 -18.87
C VAL A 431 8.38 1.82 -18.60
N ASN A 432 8.80 2.82 -17.81
CA ASN A 432 8.00 4.02 -17.59
C ASN A 432 7.94 4.93 -18.82
N LYS A 433 9.06 5.08 -19.55
CA LYS A 433 9.05 5.79 -20.82
C LYS A 433 8.13 5.12 -21.84
N GLN A 434 8.14 3.79 -21.84
CA GLN A 434 7.23 3.00 -22.69
C GLN A 434 5.76 3.27 -22.33
N LEU A 435 5.40 3.25 -21.02
CA LEU A 435 4.05 3.53 -20.56
C LEU A 435 3.61 4.97 -20.88
N GLU A 436 4.50 5.94 -20.72
CA GLU A 436 4.24 7.33 -21.06
C GLU A 436 3.97 7.49 -22.57
N ALA A 437 4.84 6.93 -23.42
CA ALA A 437 4.66 6.96 -24.88
C ALA A 437 3.39 6.22 -25.33
N TYR A 438 3.07 5.08 -24.68
CA TYR A 438 1.83 4.35 -24.92
C TYR A 438 0.59 5.21 -24.62
N ASN A 439 0.54 5.84 -23.45
CA ASN A 439 -0.60 6.67 -23.03
C ASN A 439 -0.73 7.96 -23.87
N ASN A 440 0.39 8.49 -24.37
CA ASN A 440 0.41 9.62 -25.30
C ASN A 440 0.13 9.21 -26.76
N ARG A 441 0.08 7.90 -27.05
CA ARG A 441 -0.02 7.33 -28.39
C ARG A 441 1.10 7.81 -29.32
N ASP A 442 2.29 8.06 -28.75
CA ASP A 442 3.49 8.43 -29.50
C ASP A 442 4.21 7.17 -29.96
N ILE A 443 3.95 6.76 -31.20
CA ILE A 443 4.47 5.51 -31.75
C ILE A 443 5.99 5.53 -31.93
N ASP A 444 6.58 6.69 -32.20
CA ASP A 444 8.01 6.80 -32.40
C ASP A 444 8.76 6.71 -31.06
N GLU A 445 8.30 7.43 -30.03
CA GLU A 445 8.88 7.31 -28.70
C GLU A 445 8.60 5.94 -28.08
N PHE A 446 7.41 5.37 -28.32
CA PHE A 446 7.08 4.01 -27.88
C PHE A 446 8.04 2.98 -28.48
N ALA A 447 8.24 2.97 -29.81
CA ALA A 447 9.13 2.03 -30.47
C ALA A 447 10.59 2.14 -30.03
N LYS A 448 11.08 3.37 -29.72
CA LYS A 448 12.45 3.60 -29.22
C LYS A 448 12.73 2.94 -27.86
N THR A 449 11.72 2.59 -27.08
CA THR A 449 11.89 1.94 -25.79
C THR A 449 12.21 0.44 -25.91
N TYR A 450 12.03 -0.14 -27.09
CA TYR A 450 12.24 -1.56 -27.35
C TYR A 450 13.50 -1.82 -28.17
N SER A 451 14.12 -2.98 -27.95
CA SER A 451 15.22 -3.43 -28.79
C SER A 451 14.76 -3.76 -30.19
N LYS A 452 15.70 -3.76 -31.16
CA LYS A 452 15.40 -4.07 -32.56
C LYS A 452 14.81 -5.47 -32.76
N ASP A 453 15.26 -6.42 -31.96
CA ASP A 453 14.89 -7.83 -31.98
C ASP A 453 13.89 -8.20 -30.85
N VAL A 454 13.14 -7.23 -30.36
CA VAL A 454 12.14 -7.44 -29.30
C VAL A 454 11.15 -8.53 -29.66
N LYS A 455 10.76 -9.32 -28.67
CA LYS A 455 9.74 -10.37 -28.82
C LYS A 455 8.63 -10.23 -27.79
N LEU A 456 7.38 -10.29 -28.25
CA LEU A 456 6.20 -10.29 -27.37
C LEU A 456 5.56 -11.67 -27.38
N TYR A 457 5.19 -12.14 -26.19
CA TYR A 457 4.59 -13.46 -25.98
C TYR A 457 3.30 -13.36 -25.16
N LEU A 458 2.40 -14.32 -25.39
CA LEU A 458 1.41 -14.73 -24.38
C LEU A 458 1.98 -15.93 -23.62
N LEU A 459 1.88 -15.90 -22.29
CA LEU A 459 2.35 -17.00 -21.44
C LEU A 459 1.72 -18.34 -21.84
N PRO A 460 2.47 -19.47 -21.93
CA PRO A 460 3.89 -19.57 -21.54
C PRO A 460 4.88 -19.13 -22.62
N ASP A 461 4.56 -19.21 -23.91
CA ASP A 461 5.54 -18.98 -24.99
C ASP A 461 4.93 -18.74 -26.38
N ASN A 462 3.64 -18.38 -26.45
CA ASN A 462 3.01 -18.08 -27.73
C ASN A 462 3.49 -16.73 -28.26
N LEU A 463 4.37 -16.75 -29.28
CA LEU A 463 4.94 -15.56 -29.91
C LEU A 463 3.84 -14.78 -30.65
N THR A 464 3.67 -13.52 -30.34
CA THR A 464 2.65 -12.63 -30.93
C THR A 464 3.24 -11.48 -31.74
N THR A 465 4.51 -11.13 -31.52
CA THR A 465 5.22 -10.05 -32.23
C THR A 465 6.71 -10.38 -32.28
N ASP A 466 7.33 -10.26 -33.45
CA ASP A 466 8.73 -10.56 -33.68
C ASP A 466 9.45 -9.38 -34.32
N GLY A 467 10.19 -8.62 -33.49
CA GLY A 467 10.94 -7.45 -33.90
C GLY A 467 10.20 -6.13 -33.74
N ASN A 468 10.99 -5.04 -33.73
CA ASN A 468 10.51 -3.69 -33.47
C ASN A 468 9.62 -3.15 -34.60
N ASP A 469 9.90 -3.54 -35.86
CA ASP A 469 9.09 -3.11 -37.02
C ASP A 469 7.67 -3.70 -36.94
N ASP A 470 7.54 -4.96 -36.56
CA ASP A 470 6.25 -5.62 -36.38
C ASP A 470 5.50 -5.03 -35.16
N LEU A 471 6.22 -4.76 -34.07
CA LEU A 471 5.69 -4.07 -32.90
C LEU A 471 5.14 -2.69 -33.28
N LYS A 472 5.93 -1.87 -33.97
CA LYS A 472 5.54 -0.53 -34.39
C LYS A 472 4.28 -0.55 -35.24
N LYS A 473 4.22 -1.40 -36.26
CA LYS A 473 3.05 -1.55 -37.14
C LYS A 473 1.77 -1.93 -36.38
N ARG A 474 1.89 -2.87 -35.43
CA ARG A 474 0.76 -3.33 -34.60
C ARG A 474 0.23 -2.21 -33.71
N TYR A 475 1.11 -1.52 -32.98
CA TYR A 475 0.70 -0.48 -32.04
C TYR A 475 0.30 0.82 -32.73
N GLU A 476 0.88 1.16 -33.89
CA GLU A 476 0.44 2.31 -34.70
C GLU A 476 -1.03 2.18 -35.13
N THR A 477 -1.44 0.98 -35.53
CA THR A 477 -2.85 0.69 -35.87
C THR A 477 -3.75 0.92 -34.65
N MET A 478 -3.34 0.43 -33.45
CA MET A 478 -4.10 0.58 -32.22
C MET A 478 -4.15 2.04 -31.76
N PHE A 479 -3.03 2.77 -31.81
CA PHE A 479 -2.95 4.18 -31.40
C PHE A 479 -3.83 5.07 -32.27
N ASN A 480 -3.93 4.77 -33.56
CA ASN A 480 -4.79 5.51 -34.49
C ASN A 480 -6.29 5.17 -34.36
N SER A 481 -6.62 3.95 -33.90
CA SER A 481 -8.03 3.47 -33.88
C SER A 481 -8.68 3.59 -32.49
N VAL A 482 -7.92 3.81 -31.41
CA VAL A 482 -8.44 3.84 -30.03
C VAL A 482 -8.10 5.18 -29.38
N PRO A 483 -9.02 6.17 -29.46
CA PRO A 483 -8.73 7.54 -28.99
C PRO A 483 -8.62 7.66 -27.47
N ASP A 484 -9.26 6.77 -26.70
CA ASP A 484 -9.25 6.73 -25.24
C ASP A 484 -8.26 5.71 -24.67
N LEU A 485 -7.35 5.19 -25.50
CA LEU A 485 -6.35 4.22 -25.07
C LEU A 485 -5.52 4.77 -23.91
N ASN A 486 -5.57 4.08 -22.78
CA ASN A 486 -4.82 4.44 -21.58
C ASN A 486 -4.53 3.21 -20.74
N ALA A 487 -3.30 3.07 -20.28
CA ALA A 487 -2.88 2.04 -19.34
C ALA A 487 -2.54 2.65 -17.99
N GLU A 488 -3.06 2.04 -16.92
CA GLU A 488 -2.78 2.39 -15.54
C GLU A 488 -2.13 1.20 -14.85
N ILE A 489 -1.02 1.44 -14.13
CA ILE A 489 -0.36 0.39 -13.36
C ILE A 489 -1.07 0.23 -12.01
N MET A 490 -1.70 -0.93 -11.82
CA MET A 490 -2.41 -1.27 -10.59
C MET A 490 -1.49 -1.83 -9.51
N ASN A 491 -0.43 -2.54 -9.91
CA ASN A 491 0.57 -3.11 -9.02
C ASN A 491 1.85 -3.39 -9.81
N ARG A 492 3.03 -3.27 -9.18
CA ARG A 492 4.33 -3.48 -9.81
C ARG A 492 5.29 -4.27 -8.92
N ILE A 493 6.02 -5.21 -9.52
CA ILE A 493 7.17 -5.89 -8.93
C ILE A 493 8.38 -5.61 -9.80
N VAL A 494 9.48 -5.14 -9.20
CA VAL A 494 10.76 -4.96 -9.90
C VAL A 494 11.74 -6.00 -9.39
N LEU A 495 12.22 -6.87 -10.28
CA LEU A 495 13.09 -8.00 -9.94
C LEU A 495 14.29 -8.08 -10.89
N GLY A 496 15.42 -7.52 -10.47
CA GLY A 496 16.63 -7.46 -11.29
C GLY A 496 16.39 -6.72 -12.60
N ASN A 497 16.53 -7.41 -13.74
CA ASN A 497 16.29 -6.83 -15.05
C ASN A 497 14.82 -6.93 -15.53
N LYS A 498 13.89 -7.25 -14.62
CA LYS A 498 12.48 -7.42 -14.97
C LYS A 498 11.59 -6.44 -14.23
N VAL A 499 10.54 -6.01 -14.91
CA VAL A 499 9.39 -5.31 -14.33
C VAL A 499 8.15 -6.14 -14.61
N ILE A 500 7.36 -6.42 -13.58
CA ILE A 500 6.10 -7.14 -13.67
C ILE A 500 5.00 -6.17 -13.27
N ASP A 501 4.15 -5.82 -14.22
CA ASP A 501 3.06 -4.87 -14.02
C ASP A 501 1.70 -5.57 -14.13
N LYS A 502 0.83 -5.31 -13.16
CA LYS A 502 -0.61 -5.52 -13.32
C LYS A 502 -1.19 -4.22 -13.87
N GLU A 503 -1.75 -4.30 -15.05
CA GLU A 503 -2.23 -3.17 -15.82
C GLU A 503 -3.75 -3.17 -15.91
N LYS A 504 -4.34 -1.97 -15.81
CA LYS A 504 -5.72 -1.68 -16.17
C LYS A 504 -5.66 -0.87 -17.46
N VAL A 505 -6.22 -1.40 -18.54
CA VAL A 505 -6.16 -0.78 -19.87
C VAL A 505 -7.57 -0.39 -20.33
N THR A 506 -7.76 0.88 -20.67
CA THR A 506 -9.00 1.40 -21.25
C THR A 506 -8.90 1.35 -22.77
N ILE A 507 -9.90 0.75 -23.44
CA ILE A 507 -10.01 0.61 -24.88
C ILE A 507 -11.48 0.82 -25.29
N ASN A 508 -11.79 1.89 -26.01
CA ASN A 508 -13.15 2.21 -26.50
C ASN A 508 -14.22 2.19 -25.38
N GLY A 509 -13.90 2.80 -24.24
CA GLY A 509 -14.76 2.88 -23.05
C GLY A 509 -14.83 1.58 -22.23
N GLN A 510 -14.16 0.52 -22.63
CA GLN A 510 -14.10 -0.75 -21.90
C GLN A 510 -12.79 -0.91 -21.13
N ILE A 511 -12.85 -1.56 -19.97
CA ILE A 511 -11.71 -1.80 -19.10
C ILE A 511 -11.25 -3.25 -19.24
N TYR A 512 -9.96 -3.42 -19.49
CA TYR A 512 -9.29 -4.71 -19.53
C TYR A 512 -8.17 -4.76 -18.50
N TYR A 513 -7.91 -5.95 -17.97
CA TYR A 513 -6.79 -6.18 -17.08
C TYR A 513 -5.82 -7.18 -17.69
N ALA A 514 -4.53 -6.98 -17.48
CA ALA A 514 -3.47 -7.88 -17.89
C ALA A 514 -2.31 -7.83 -16.92
N ILE A 515 -1.44 -8.83 -16.98
CA ILE A 515 -0.11 -8.75 -16.36
C ILE A 515 0.92 -8.77 -17.48
N ALA A 516 1.84 -7.80 -17.47
CA ALA A 516 2.97 -7.71 -18.38
C ALA A 516 4.28 -7.93 -17.64
N ILE A 517 5.10 -8.86 -18.14
CA ILE A 517 6.45 -9.13 -17.61
C ILE A 517 7.45 -8.60 -18.63
N TYR A 518 8.04 -7.45 -18.35
CA TYR A 518 9.06 -6.80 -19.17
C TYR A 518 10.45 -7.32 -18.79
N GLU A 519 11.24 -7.73 -19.77
CA GLU A 519 12.66 -8.05 -19.61
C GLU A 519 13.52 -6.99 -20.29
N VAL A 520 14.40 -6.33 -19.53
CA VAL A 520 15.25 -5.25 -20.01
C VAL A 520 16.69 -5.76 -20.20
N THR A 521 17.27 -5.49 -21.36
CA THR A 521 18.64 -5.80 -21.71
C THR A 521 19.27 -4.58 -22.36
N ASP A 522 20.44 -4.19 -21.92
CA ASP A 522 21.19 -3.02 -22.44
C ASP A 522 20.37 -1.71 -22.45
N GLY A 523 19.51 -1.54 -21.43
CA GLY A 523 18.68 -0.35 -21.24
C GLY A 523 17.43 -0.27 -22.12
N LEU A 524 17.13 -1.30 -22.93
CA LEU A 524 15.94 -1.41 -23.77
C LEU A 524 15.10 -2.64 -23.38
N ILE A 525 13.80 -2.57 -23.63
CA ILE A 525 12.89 -3.71 -23.45
C ILE A 525 13.16 -4.71 -24.59
N SER A 526 13.71 -5.87 -24.22
CA SER A 526 14.07 -6.92 -25.18
C SER A 526 13.01 -8.01 -25.29
N LYS A 527 12.13 -8.14 -24.30
CA LYS A 527 11.06 -9.14 -24.28
C LYS A 527 9.91 -8.70 -23.41
N VAL A 528 8.69 -9.01 -23.80
CA VAL A 528 7.50 -8.87 -22.96
C VAL A 528 6.71 -10.18 -22.99
N THR A 529 6.25 -10.64 -21.82
CA THR A 529 5.36 -11.79 -21.71
C THR A 529 4.07 -11.34 -21.02
N PHE A 530 2.95 -11.44 -21.72
CA PHE A 530 1.64 -11.10 -21.19
C PHE A 530 0.95 -12.32 -20.57
N ILE A 531 0.23 -12.06 -19.49
CA ILE A 531 -0.75 -12.96 -18.86
C ILE A 531 -2.11 -12.27 -19.02
N GLN A 532 -3.03 -12.89 -19.74
CA GLN A 532 -4.36 -12.36 -20.08
C GLN A 532 -5.48 -13.34 -19.69
#